data_f28d6f676f4a2b4a617f5f7786091026
#
_entry.id   f28d6f676f4a2b4a617f5f7786091026
#
_cell.length_a   1.000
_cell.length_b   1.000
_cell.length_c   1.000
_cell.angle_alpha   90.00
_cell.angle_beta   90.00
_cell.angle_gamma   90.00
#
_symmetry.space_group_name_H-M   'P 1'
#
loop_
_entity.id
_entity.type
_entity.pdbx_description
1 polymer ?
#
loop_
_entity_poly.entity_id
_entity_poly.type
_entity_poly.pdbx_seq_one_letter_code
_entity_poly.pdbx_strand_id
1 'polypeptide(L)'
;MSSTHSRAQLVSQSLRFISTAIRSGAYRDIFETPDTIKGLIAGVVVPNLALRTRDVEAFEDTPLEYVRAELHVSEVATPRQAAADVVKALGGVGADSERATTEVSLEWIGRALAEASAGRGGEDAWKNKDAAVYLFEAVATRSGTLTVTSFSELVC
;
A
#
# COMPACT_ATOMS: atom_id res chain seq x y z
N MET A 1 -23.75 -11.02 -7.50
CA MET A 1 -23.25 -9.99 -6.59
C MET A 1 -22.58 -10.53 -5.31
N SER A 2 -22.90 -11.71 -4.83
CA SER A 2 -22.34 -12.30 -3.60
C SER A 2 -20.85 -12.70 -3.68
N SER A 3 -20.38 -13.19 -4.83
CA SER A 3 -19.03 -13.81 -4.98
C SER A 3 -17.87 -12.81 -4.92
N THR A 4 -18.04 -11.61 -5.44
CA THR A 4 -16.97 -10.58 -5.47
C THR A 4 -16.75 -9.93 -4.10
N HIS A 5 -17.80 -9.78 -3.32
CA HIS A 5 -17.71 -9.27 -1.93
C HIS A 5 -16.94 -10.24 -1.04
N SER A 6 -17.24 -11.54 -1.15
CA SER A 6 -16.55 -12.62 -0.45
C SER A 6 -15.05 -12.66 -0.80
N ARG A 7 -14.69 -12.45 -2.06
CA ARG A 7 -13.28 -12.46 -2.52
C ARG A 7 -12.47 -11.28 -1.95
N ALA A 8 -13.03 -10.08 -1.94
CA ALA A 8 -12.36 -8.91 -1.35
C ALA A 8 -12.16 -9.07 0.14
N GLN A 9 -13.17 -9.60 0.84
CA GLN A 9 -13.09 -9.88 2.26
C GLN A 9 -12.01 -10.93 2.57
N LEU A 10 -11.92 -11.98 1.78
CA LEU A 10 -10.86 -12.99 1.91
C LEU A 10 -9.47 -12.39 1.73
N VAL A 11 -9.28 -11.54 0.71
CA VAL A 11 -8.01 -10.83 0.48
C VAL A 11 -7.66 -9.94 1.69
N SER A 12 -8.60 -9.15 2.17
CA SER A 12 -8.37 -8.28 3.33
C SER A 12 -7.98 -9.07 4.58
N GLN A 13 -8.66 -10.20 4.84
CA GLN A 13 -8.34 -11.06 5.97
C GLN A 13 -6.97 -11.71 5.84
N SER A 14 -6.61 -12.15 4.63
CA SER A 14 -5.27 -12.73 4.36
C SER A 14 -4.16 -11.68 4.59
N LEU A 15 -4.34 -10.45 4.12
CA LEU A 15 -3.40 -9.36 4.35
C LEU A 15 -3.29 -9.00 5.85
N ARG A 16 -4.40 -8.98 6.56
CA ARG A 16 -4.41 -8.76 8.01
C ARG A 16 -3.69 -9.89 8.77
N PHE A 17 -3.84 -11.13 8.32
CA PHE A 17 -3.09 -12.24 8.88
C PHE A 17 -1.58 -12.06 8.68
N ILE A 18 -1.16 -11.67 7.47
CA ILE A 18 0.25 -11.37 7.17
C ILE A 18 0.76 -10.25 8.10
N SER A 19 0.02 -9.15 8.22
CA SER A 19 0.39 -8.05 9.12
C SER A 19 0.53 -8.50 10.57
N THR A 20 -0.36 -9.37 11.03
CA THR A 20 -0.32 -9.92 12.39
C THR A 20 0.89 -10.83 12.57
N ALA A 21 1.18 -11.69 11.60
CA ALA A 21 2.36 -12.57 11.62
C ALA A 21 3.66 -11.77 11.69
N ILE A 22 3.77 -10.69 10.92
CA ILE A 22 4.92 -9.77 10.95
C ILE A 22 5.05 -9.14 12.34
N ARG A 23 3.97 -8.57 12.88
CA ARG A 23 3.97 -7.90 14.20
C ARG A 23 4.21 -8.83 15.37
N SER A 24 3.89 -10.11 15.22
CA SER A 24 4.13 -11.09 16.29
C SER A 24 5.62 -11.29 16.61
N GLY A 25 6.50 -10.95 15.67
CA GLY A 25 7.95 -11.12 15.80
C GLY A 25 8.42 -12.58 15.73
N ALA A 26 7.51 -13.55 15.61
CA ALA A 26 7.84 -14.98 15.58
C ALA A 26 8.64 -15.41 14.34
N TYR A 27 8.58 -14.62 13.27
CA TYR A 27 9.19 -14.91 11.97
C TYR A 27 10.09 -13.77 11.49
N ARG A 28 10.79 -13.12 12.43
CA ARG A 28 11.64 -11.95 12.12
C ARG A 28 12.70 -12.27 11.08
N ASP A 29 13.37 -13.40 11.24
CA ASP A 29 14.40 -13.92 10.34
C ASP A 29 13.93 -14.04 8.88
N ILE A 30 12.64 -14.25 8.66
CA ILE A 30 12.03 -14.31 7.33
C ILE A 30 11.66 -12.90 6.84
N PHE A 31 10.95 -12.13 7.66
CA PHE A 31 10.38 -10.86 7.26
C PHE A 31 11.37 -9.69 7.25
N GLU A 32 12.53 -9.82 7.89
CA GLU A 32 13.60 -8.81 7.86
C GLU A 32 14.50 -8.90 6.62
N THR A 33 14.40 -9.97 5.81
CA THR A 33 15.24 -10.10 4.63
C THR A 33 14.80 -9.12 3.51
N PRO A 34 15.75 -8.42 2.86
CA PRO A 34 15.42 -7.46 1.79
C PRO A 34 14.63 -8.10 0.65
N ASP A 35 14.93 -9.34 0.29
CA ASP A 35 14.23 -10.08 -0.77
C ASP A 35 12.78 -10.36 -0.42
N THR A 36 12.50 -10.75 0.82
CA THR A 36 11.12 -10.97 1.31
C THR A 36 10.35 -9.65 1.33
N ILE A 37 10.96 -8.58 1.83
CA ILE A 37 10.34 -7.24 1.85
C ILE A 37 10.01 -6.80 0.43
N LYS A 38 10.96 -6.91 -0.51
CA LYS A 38 10.76 -6.57 -1.92
C LYS A 38 9.66 -7.42 -2.55
N GLY A 39 9.66 -8.72 -2.31
CA GLY A 39 8.65 -9.65 -2.81
C GLY A 39 7.25 -9.33 -2.29
N LEU A 40 7.11 -9.01 -1.01
CA LEU A 40 5.84 -8.63 -0.39
C LEU A 40 5.33 -7.29 -0.92
N ILE A 41 6.18 -6.28 -1.03
CA ILE A 41 5.77 -4.97 -1.53
C ILE A 41 5.35 -5.07 -3.00
N ALA A 42 6.18 -5.64 -3.87
CA ALA A 42 5.90 -5.71 -5.30
C ALA A 42 4.78 -6.71 -5.66
N GLY A 43 4.77 -7.88 -5.02
CA GLY A 43 3.87 -8.98 -5.37
C GLY A 43 2.55 -9.01 -4.60
N VAL A 44 2.49 -8.39 -3.42
CA VAL A 44 1.31 -8.45 -2.54
C VAL A 44 0.74 -7.07 -2.27
N VAL A 45 1.55 -6.12 -1.82
CA VAL A 45 1.08 -4.79 -1.42
C VAL A 45 0.61 -4.00 -2.64
N VAL A 46 1.48 -3.75 -3.59
CA VAL A 46 1.20 -2.91 -4.77
C VAL A 46 -0.04 -3.34 -5.54
N PRO A 47 -0.24 -4.63 -5.89
CA PRO A 47 -1.44 -5.06 -6.59
C PRO A 47 -2.75 -4.84 -5.81
N ASN A 48 -2.69 -4.74 -4.49
CA ASN A 48 -3.85 -4.51 -3.63
C ASN A 48 -4.05 -3.04 -3.25
N LEU A 49 -3.09 -2.16 -3.54
CA LEU A 49 -3.25 -0.71 -3.42
C LEU A 49 -4.00 -0.11 -4.61
N ALA A 50 -3.89 -0.72 -5.79
CA ALA A 50 -4.53 -0.22 -7.00
C ALA A 50 -6.06 -0.20 -6.87
N LEU A 51 -6.67 0.91 -7.29
CA LEU A 51 -8.11 1.06 -7.36
C LEU A 51 -8.70 0.07 -8.37
N ARG A 52 -9.72 -0.65 -7.95
CA ARG A 52 -10.48 -1.57 -8.80
C ARG A 52 -11.60 -0.81 -9.50
N THR A 53 -12.08 -1.33 -10.61
CA THR A 53 -13.20 -0.71 -11.35
C THR A 53 -14.39 -0.41 -10.44
N ARG A 54 -14.76 -1.35 -9.57
CA ARG A 54 -15.86 -1.17 -8.61
C ARG A 54 -15.62 -0.05 -7.58
N ASP A 55 -14.35 0.21 -7.23
CA ASP A 55 -14.00 1.26 -6.28
C ASP A 55 -14.20 2.64 -6.95
N VAL A 56 -13.89 2.71 -8.25
CA VAL A 56 -14.17 3.88 -9.08
C VAL A 56 -15.69 4.07 -9.24
N GLU A 57 -16.42 3.02 -9.57
CA GLU A 57 -17.88 3.04 -9.67
C GLU A 57 -18.53 3.48 -8.34
N ALA A 58 -18.08 2.93 -7.21
CA ALA A 58 -18.58 3.32 -5.89
C ALA A 58 -18.30 4.79 -5.56
N PHE A 59 -17.15 5.32 -5.99
CA PHE A 59 -16.83 6.74 -5.85
C PHE A 59 -17.72 7.63 -6.75
N GLU A 60 -17.99 7.20 -7.97
CA GLU A 60 -18.86 7.93 -8.90
C GLU A 60 -20.32 7.95 -8.42
N ASP A 61 -20.81 6.82 -7.91
CA ASP A 61 -22.20 6.69 -7.45
C ASP A 61 -22.45 7.41 -6.12
N THR A 62 -21.56 7.26 -5.14
CA THR A 62 -21.73 7.77 -3.77
C THR A 62 -20.41 8.27 -3.18
N PRO A 63 -19.84 9.39 -3.69
CA PRO A 63 -18.50 9.85 -3.32
C PRO A 63 -18.32 10.10 -1.83
N LEU A 64 -19.31 10.64 -1.14
CA LEU A 64 -19.23 10.92 0.29
C LEU A 64 -19.20 9.64 1.14
N GLU A 65 -19.95 8.63 0.73
CA GLU A 65 -19.97 7.33 1.43
C GLU A 65 -18.66 6.58 1.18
N TYR A 66 -18.16 6.63 -0.04
CA TYR A 66 -16.87 6.05 -0.39
C TYR A 66 -15.73 6.66 0.45
N VAL A 67 -15.63 8.00 0.48
CA VAL A 67 -14.60 8.70 1.26
C VAL A 67 -14.73 8.40 2.76
N ARG A 68 -15.95 8.36 3.28
CA ARG A 68 -16.17 7.97 4.68
C ARG A 68 -15.71 6.55 4.97
N ALA A 69 -16.00 5.59 4.08
CA ALA A 69 -15.58 4.20 4.24
C ALA A 69 -14.04 4.07 4.20
N GLU A 70 -13.36 4.84 3.35
CA GLU A 70 -11.89 4.85 3.27
C GLU A 70 -11.23 5.54 4.49
N LEU A 71 -11.86 6.58 5.05
CA LEU A 71 -11.34 7.30 6.21
C LEU A 71 -11.68 6.63 7.54
N HIS A 72 -12.79 5.89 7.61
CA HIS A 72 -13.16 5.19 8.83
C HIS A 72 -12.36 3.89 8.97
N VAL A 73 -11.76 3.69 10.13
CA VAL A 73 -11.24 2.39 10.57
C VAL A 73 -12.44 1.47 10.81
N SER A 74 -12.97 0.94 9.72
CA SER A 74 -14.05 -0.04 9.75
C SER A 74 -13.53 -1.37 10.30
N GLU A 75 -14.38 -2.11 11.02
CA GLU A 75 -14.07 -3.48 11.42
C GLU A 75 -13.77 -4.39 10.22
N VAL A 76 -14.24 -4.00 9.04
CA VAL A 76 -13.98 -4.65 7.76
C VAL A 76 -13.07 -3.74 6.93
N ALA A 77 -11.77 -3.90 7.10
CA ALA A 77 -10.79 -3.18 6.29
C ALA A 77 -10.93 -3.54 4.80
N THR A 78 -10.80 -2.54 3.93
CA THR A 78 -10.68 -2.80 2.48
C THR A 78 -9.35 -3.50 2.17
N PRO A 79 -9.21 -4.21 1.05
CA PRO A 79 -7.92 -4.77 0.62
C PRO A 79 -6.82 -3.72 0.57
N ARG A 80 -7.14 -2.50 0.18
CA ARG A 80 -6.22 -1.37 0.10
C ARG A 80 -5.71 -0.95 1.49
N GLN A 81 -6.61 -0.79 2.45
CA GLN A 81 -6.23 -0.50 3.85
C GLN A 81 -5.40 -1.64 4.45
N ALA A 82 -5.79 -2.89 4.22
CA ALA A 82 -5.05 -4.05 4.71
C ALA A 82 -3.65 -4.18 4.07
N ALA A 83 -3.49 -3.81 2.80
CA ALA A 83 -2.19 -3.75 2.14
C ALA A 83 -1.28 -2.65 2.73
N ALA A 84 -1.83 -1.47 3.02
CA ALA A 84 -1.09 -0.42 3.72
C ALA A 84 -0.63 -0.86 5.13
N ASP A 85 -1.47 -1.63 5.83
CA ASP A 85 -1.10 -2.19 7.13
C ASP A 85 0.04 -3.20 7.06
N VAL A 86 0.21 -3.94 5.96
CA VAL A 86 1.39 -4.79 5.73
C VAL A 86 2.66 -3.94 5.65
N VAL A 87 2.63 -2.82 4.92
CA VAL A 87 3.78 -1.88 4.85
C VAL A 87 4.13 -1.34 6.23
N LYS A 88 3.13 -0.90 6.98
CA LYS A 88 3.32 -0.40 8.36
C LYS A 88 3.89 -1.48 9.28
N ALA A 89 3.45 -2.73 9.12
CA ALA A 89 3.97 -3.86 9.89
C ALA A 89 5.43 -4.15 9.55
N LEU A 90 5.78 -4.25 8.26
CA LEU A 90 7.16 -4.49 7.80
C LEU A 90 8.12 -3.46 8.37
N GLY A 91 7.76 -2.20 8.30
CA GLY A 91 8.59 -1.15 8.83
C GLY A 91 8.66 -1.07 10.36
N GLY A 92 7.74 -1.70 11.07
CA GLY A 92 7.72 -1.76 12.54
C GLY A 92 8.59 -2.86 13.15
N VAL A 93 9.19 -3.76 12.35
CA VAL A 93 9.94 -4.92 12.84
C VAL A 93 11.29 -4.51 13.43
N GLY A 94 11.99 -3.57 12.80
CA GLY A 94 13.29 -3.08 13.24
C GLY A 94 13.88 -2.07 12.25
N ALA A 95 14.99 -1.43 12.61
CA ALA A 95 15.60 -0.35 11.83
C ALA A 95 16.02 -0.78 10.40
N ASP A 96 16.54 -1.99 10.24
CA ASP A 96 16.94 -2.51 8.93
C ASP A 96 15.73 -2.82 8.05
N SER A 97 14.69 -3.42 8.63
CA SER A 97 13.42 -3.65 7.93
C SER A 97 12.73 -2.34 7.56
N GLU A 98 12.79 -1.35 8.46
CA GLU A 98 12.26 -0.01 8.20
C GLU A 98 12.95 0.63 7.00
N ARG A 99 14.28 0.64 6.99
CA ARG A 99 15.06 1.19 5.88
C ARG A 99 14.77 0.47 4.57
N ALA A 100 14.83 -0.86 4.56
CA ALA A 100 14.55 -1.65 3.36
C ALA A 100 13.12 -1.45 2.84
N THR A 101 12.13 -1.40 3.73
CA THR A 101 10.73 -1.13 3.37
C THR A 101 10.57 0.26 2.75
N THR A 102 11.24 1.25 3.32
CA THR A 102 11.22 2.62 2.82
C THR A 102 11.89 2.72 1.44
N GLU A 103 13.10 2.18 1.28
CA GLU A 103 13.85 2.20 0.01
C GLU A 103 13.07 1.53 -1.11
N VAL A 104 12.56 0.31 -0.89
CA VAL A 104 11.78 -0.43 -1.90
C VAL A 104 10.49 0.31 -2.26
N SER A 105 9.81 0.89 -1.27
CA SER A 105 8.58 1.64 -1.51
C SER A 105 8.86 2.92 -2.30
N LEU A 106 9.89 3.68 -1.96
CA LEU A 106 10.26 4.90 -2.66
C LEU A 106 10.74 4.62 -4.10
N GLU A 107 11.47 3.54 -4.33
CA GLU A 107 11.85 3.10 -5.69
C GLU A 107 10.60 2.85 -6.56
N TRP A 108 9.63 2.12 -6.00
CA TRP A 108 8.38 1.85 -6.73
C TRP A 108 7.58 3.13 -6.99
N ILE A 109 7.43 3.98 -5.98
CA ILE A 109 6.72 5.27 -6.09
C ILE A 109 7.36 6.15 -7.17
N GLY A 110 8.68 6.31 -7.13
CA GLY A 110 9.41 7.12 -8.11
C GLY A 110 9.18 6.63 -9.54
N ARG A 111 9.23 5.31 -9.76
CA ARG A 111 8.98 4.70 -11.06
C ARG A 111 7.53 4.92 -11.52
N ALA A 112 6.55 4.70 -10.66
CA ALA A 112 5.13 4.90 -10.99
C ALA A 112 4.81 6.35 -11.35
N LEU A 113 5.37 7.31 -10.61
CA LEU A 113 5.20 8.74 -10.88
C LEU A 113 5.91 9.16 -12.19
N ALA A 114 7.11 8.64 -12.47
CA ALA A 114 7.84 8.91 -13.71
C ALA A 114 7.09 8.35 -14.94
N GLU A 115 6.53 7.15 -14.83
CA GLU A 115 5.71 6.55 -15.90
C GLU A 115 4.44 7.36 -16.17
N ALA A 116 3.76 7.79 -15.11
CA ALA A 116 2.57 8.65 -15.22
C ALA A 116 2.90 10.00 -15.84
N SER A 117 4.00 10.63 -15.45
CA SER A 117 4.46 11.92 -16.00
C SER A 117 4.88 11.82 -17.47
N ALA A 118 5.40 10.67 -17.89
CA ALA A 118 5.75 10.41 -19.28
C ALA A 118 4.55 10.01 -20.16
N GLY A 119 3.33 10.05 -19.62
CA GLY A 119 2.11 9.63 -20.34
C GLY A 119 2.05 8.13 -20.67
N ARG A 120 2.89 7.33 -20.03
CA ARG A 120 2.87 5.87 -20.17
C ARG A 120 1.85 5.28 -19.22
N GLY A 121 1.03 4.34 -19.69
CA GLY A 121 0.01 3.68 -18.86
C GLY A 121 -1.43 3.91 -19.34
N GLY A 122 -1.65 4.67 -20.41
CA GLY A 122 -2.97 4.87 -21.01
C GLY A 122 -3.98 5.51 -20.05
N GLU A 123 -5.25 5.14 -20.19
CA GLU A 123 -6.36 5.68 -19.39
C GLU A 123 -6.25 5.34 -17.89
N ASP A 124 -5.52 4.28 -17.53
CA ASP A 124 -5.34 3.84 -16.15
C ASP A 124 -4.07 4.39 -15.47
N ALA A 125 -3.32 5.27 -16.14
CA ALA A 125 -2.09 5.88 -15.57
C ALA A 125 -2.33 6.57 -14.23
N TRP A 126 -3.49 7.20 -14.07
CA TRP A 126 -3.87 7.87 -12.83
C TRP A 126 -4.04 6.90 -11.64
N LYS A 127 -4.45 5.64 -11.89
CA LYS A 127 -4.58 4.61 -10.84
C LYS A 127 -3.22 4.24 -10.25
N ASN A 128 -2.18 4.18 -11.08
CA ASN A 128 -0.82 3.94 -10.62
C ASN A 128 -0.29 5.12 -9.79
N LYS A 129 -0.61 6.35 -10.23
CA LYS A 129 -0.27 7.56 -9.47
C LYS A 129 -0.99 7.61 -8.13
N ASP A 130 -2.27 7.26 -8.09
CA ASP A 130 -3.05 7.18 -6.86
C ASP A 130 -2.49 6.12 -5.91
N ALA A 131 -2.16 4.91 -6.42
CA ALA A 131 -1.52 3.87 -5.63
C ALA A 131 -0.14 4.30 -5.07
N ALA A 132 0.63 5.08 -5.84
CA ALA A 132 1.90 5.63 -5.39
C ALA A 132 1.73 6.63 -4.24
N VAL A 133 0.74 7.51 -4.31
CA VAL A 133 0.40 8.45 -3.22
C VAL A 133 -0.04 7.70 -1.98
N TYR A 134 -0.87 6.67 -2.13
CA TYR A 134 -1.35 5.87 -1.01
C TYR A 134 -0.21 5.08 -0.33
N LEU A 135 0.71 4.50 -1.13
CA LEU A 135 1.89 3.83 -0.60
C LEU A 135 2.81 4.82 0.14
N PHE A 136 2.98 6.02 -0.41
CA PHE A 136 3.74 7.07 0.24
C PHE A 136 3.16 7.45 1.61
N GLU A 137 1.85 7.63 1.71
CA GLU A 137 1.16 7.88 2.97
C GLU A 137 1.41 6.75 3.98
N ALA A 138 1.31 5.49 3.56
CA ALA A 138 1.54 4.33 4.43
C ALA A 138 2.96 4.31 5.01
N VAL A 139 3.96 4.68 4.21
CA VAL A 139 5.36 4.79 4.66
C VAL A 139 5.55 6.01 5.56
N ALA A 140 5.01 7.18 5.18
CA ALA A 140 5.15 8.44 5.89
C ALA A 140 4.52 8.43 7.28
N THR A 141 3.29 7.92 7.39
CA THR A 141 2.56 7.87 8.66
C THR A 141 3.18 6.94 9.69
N ARG A 142 4.04 6.03 9.24
CA ARG A 142 4.77 5.13 10.11
C ARG A 142 6.02 5.76 10.72
N SER A 143 6.81 6.45 9.89
CA SER A 143 8.15 6.91 10.32
C SER A 143 8.12 8.16 11.19
N GLY A 144 7.00 8.86 11.34
CA GLY A 144 6.92 10.11 12.11
C GLY A 144 7.90 11.23 11.65
N THR A 145 8.83 10.90 10.77
CA THR A 145 9.86 11.82 10.27
C THR A 145 10.37 11.32 8.91
N LEU A 146 9.59 11.51 7.86
CA LEU A 146 10.21 11.65 6.55
C LEU A 146 10.92 13.00 6.55
N THR A 147 12.25 12.97 6.61
CA THR A 147 13.00 14.20 6.40
C THR A 147 12.68 14.76 5.03
N VAL A 148 12.36 16.03 4.97
CA VAL A 148 11.99 16.80 3.76
C VAL A 148 13.02 16.63 2.62
N THR A 149 14.25 16.25 2.94
CA THR A 149 15.32 15.91 1.99
C THR A 149 14.99 14.75 1.06
N SER A 150 14.31 13.70 1.54
CA SER A 150 13.94 12.56 0.68
C SER A 150 12.81 12.92 -0.30
N PHE A 151 12.02 13.93 0.01
CA PHE A 151 10.92 14.37 -0.85
C PHE A 151 11.40 15.25 -2.00
N SER A 152 12.42 16.08 -1.79
CA SER A 152 12.98 16.95 -2.83
C SER A 152 13.70 16.16 -3.94
N GLU A 153 14.26 15.00 -3.62
CA GLU A 153 14.92 14.11 -4.61
C GLU A 153 13.89 13.34 -5.47
N LEU A 154 12.67 13.18 -4.99
CA LEU A 154 11.60 12.47 -5.70
C LEU A 154 10.82 13.35 -6.70
N VAL A 155 10.88 14.66 -6.54
CA VAL A 155 10.08 15.64 -7.32
C VAL A 155 10.94 16.41 -8.33
N CYS A 156 12.26 16.34 -8.25
CA CYS A 156 13.20 16.86 -9.23
C CYS A 156 13.68 15.79 -10.18
#